data_77a35f2264b4c219c2cbc954ddbf9855
#
_entry.id   77a35f2264b4c219c2cbc954ddbf9855
#
_cell.length_a   1.000
_cell.length_b   1.000
_cell.length_c   1.000
_cell.angle_alpha   90.00
_cell.angle_beta   90.00
_cell.angle_gamma   90.00
#
_symmetry.space_group_name_H-M   'P 1'
#
loop_
_entity.id
_entity.type
_entity.pdbx_description
1 polymer ?
#
loop_
_entity_poly.entity_id
_entity_poly.type
_entity_poly.pdbx_seq_one_letter_code
_entity_poly.pdbx_strand_id
1 'polypeptide(L)'
;MKLNEFKEIENYQKEREKKELDFILNLTQESFEDKEKEKEWNKLRTSFALYTEGRIKDTYMTRPRFFESKIDIEDFEYLLDVVQKYCDGRLHLTTRQDFQLHGMKKENLPKILEVISKRGFFTKATCGDSTRAVITPETTGFEEEVFDVSPHARIVTDYILNGREFMHLPRKYKIAFSNKEENSLYVKINDIGFQAVIQDGKKGFRVYVGGGIGPISTNSIVLREFIEEDEFLYYIHAIRNVFNDHGNRKIRARARLRYVL
;
A
#
# COMPACT_ATOMS: atom_id res chain seq x y z
N MET A 1 -19.26 16.36 -5.01
CA MET A 1 -19.17 15.36 -6.09
C MET A 1 -20.52 14.66 -6.21
N LYS A 2 -21.13 14.61 -7.39
CA LYS A 2 -22.43 13.97 -7.59
C LYS A 2 -22.24 12.44 -7.69
N LEU A 3 -23.26 11.67 -7.29
CA LEU A 3 -23.22 10.19 -7.29
C LEU A 3 -22.83 9.61 -8.68
N ASN A 4 -23.22 10.29 -9.76
CA ASN A 4 -22.89 9.86 -11.13
C ASN A 4 -21.40 10.06 -11.45
N GLU A 5 -20.78 11.14 -10.97
CA GLU A 5 -19.34 11.40 -11.13
C GLU A 5 -18.51 10.35 -10.38
N PHE A 6 -18.99 9.90 -9.22
CA PHE A 6 -18.35 8.83 -8.46
C PHE A 6 -18.37 7.50 -9.21
N LYS A 7 -19.50 7.14 -9.82
CA LYS A 7 -19.64 5.90 -10.62
C LYS A 7 -18.78 5.92 -11.89
N GLU A 8 -18.63 7.06 -12.53
CA GLU A 8 -17.75 7.22 -13.70
C GLU A 8 -16.28 7.02 -13.31
N ILE A 9 -15.85 7.57 -12.17
CA ILE A 9 -14.49 7.39 -11.65
C ILE A 9 -14.26 5.91 -11.30
N GLU A 10 -15.20 5.26 -10.61
CA GLU A 10 -15.11 3.84 -10.26
C GLU A 10 -15.01 2.94 -11.49
N ASN A 11 -15.80 3.19 -12.53
CA ASN A 11 -15.75 2.45 -13.79
C ASN A 11 -14.42 2.66 -14.52
N TYR A 12 -13.93 3.88 -14.58
CA TYR A 12 -12.61 4.19 -15.16
C TYR A 12 -11.47 3.47 -14.42
N GLN A 13 -11.54 3.41 -13.10
CA GLN A 13 -10.58 2.68 -12.26
C GLN A 13 -10.57 1.20 -12.59
N LYS A 14 -11.74 0.55 -12.63
CA LYS A 14 -11.89 -0.88 -12.95
C LYS A 14 -11.35 -1.22 -14.34
N GLU A 15 -11.63 -0.38 -15.34
CA GLU A 15 -11.12 -0.59 -16.70
C GLU A 15 -9.59 -0.46 -16.77
N ARG A 16 -9.02 0.52 -16.04
CA ARG A 16 -7.58 0.71 -15.99
C ARG A 16 -6.88 -0.45 -15.30
N GLU A 17 -7.40 -0.90 -14.17
CA GLU A 17 -6.87 -2.04 -13.41
C GLU A 17 -6.91 -3.32 -14.24
N LYS A 18 -7.99 -3.53 -15.01
CA LYS A 18 -8.09 -4.65 -15.94
C LYS A 18 -7.02 -4.58 -17.03
N LYS A 19 -6.81 -3.42 -17.66
CA LYS A 19 -5.75 -3.23 -18.68
C LYS A 19 -4.35 -3.45 -18.10
N GLU A 20 -4.10 -2.99 -16.89
CA GLU A 20 -2.81 -3.19 -16.21
C GLU A 20 -2.59 -4.66 -15.83
N LEU A 21 -3.64 -5.36 -15.40
CA LEU A 21 -3.61 -6.79 -15.15
C LEU A 21 -3.33 -7.57 -16.44
N ASP A 22 -4.09 -7.32 -17.48
CA ASP A 22 -3.91 -7.97 -18.80
C ASP A 22 -2.48 -7.75 -19.31
N PHE A 23 -1.94 -6.54 -19.15
CA PHE A 23 -0.56 -6.23 -19.53
C PHE A 23 0.45 -7.11 -18.79
N ILE A 24 0.38 -7.20 -17.45
CA ILE A 24 1.37 -7.99 -16.69
C ILE A 24 1.18 -9.49 -16.90
N LEU A 25 -0.04 -9.96 -17.12
CA LEU A 25 -0.31 -11.36 -17.46
C LEU A 25 0.34 -11.74 -18.79
N ASN A 26 0.13 -10.94 -19.83
CA ASN A 26 0.71 -11.16 -21.16
C ASN A 26 2.24 -11.08 -21.11
N LEU A 27 2.78 -10.05 -20.48
CA LEU A 27 4.25 -9.89 -20.32
C LEU A 27 4.87 -11.06 -19.53
N THR A 28 4.17 -11.58 -18.51
CA THR A 28 4.63 -12.76 -17.78
C THR A 28 4.68 -13.97 -18.69
N GLN A 29 3.66 -14.18 -19.52
CA GLN A 29 3.62 -15.29 -20.45
C GLN A 29 4.72 -15.17 -21.52
N GLU A 30 4.86 -14.02 -22.16
CA GLU A 30 5.89 -13.74 -23.17
C GLU A 30 7.31 -13.93 -22.61
N SER A 31 7.51 -13.63 -21.32
CA SER A 31 8.82 -13.75 -20.64
C SER A 31 9.35 -15.18 -20.47
N PHE A 32 8.55 -16.21 -20.80
CA PHE A 32 9.01 -17.60 -20.82
C PHE A 32 9.78 -17.95 -22.10
N GLU A 33 9.47 -17.29 -23.20
CA GLU A 33 9.96 -17.65 -24.53
C GLU A 33 10.94 -16.61 -25.10
N ASP A 34 10.83 -15.34 -24.68
CA ASP A 34 11.61 -14.21 -25.19
C ASP A 34 12.49 -13.57 -24.10
N LYS A 35 13.80 -13.58 -24.30
CA LYS A 35 14.80 -12.99 -23.36
C LYS A 35 14.67 -11.47 -23.21
N GLU A 36 14.26 -10.73 -24.23
CA GLU A 36 14.04 -9.30 -24.12
C GLU A 36 12.80 -9.01 -23.29
N LYS A 37 11.73 -9.78 -23.48
CA LYS A 37 10.52 -9.75 -22.67
C LYS A 37 10.80 -10.15 -21.21
N GLU A 38 11.69 -11.10 -20.97
CA GLU A 38 12.13 -11.45 -19.61
C GLU A 38 12.86 -10.28 -18.93
N LYS A 39 13.69 -9.53 -19.64
CA LYS A 39 14.34 -8.33 -19.11
C LYS A 39 13.33 -7.23 -18.79
N GLU A 40 12.36 -7.02 -19.67
CA GLU A 40 11.25 -6.08 -19.45
C GLU A 40 10.40 -6.48 -18.23
N TRP A 41 10.02 -7.74 -18.16
CA TRP A 41 9.29 -8.31 -17.03
C TRP A 41 10.05 -8.12 -15.70
N ASN A 42 11.34 -8.40 -15.66
CA ASN A 42 12.17 -8.21 -14.47
C ASN A 42 12.23 -6.77 -13.97
N LYS A 43 12.10 -5.78 -14.85
CA LYS A 43 12.01 -4.36 -14.46
C LYS A 43 10.64 -4.01 -13.86
N LEU A 44 9.56 -4.56 -14.42
CA LEU A 44 8.20 -4.15 -14.12
C LEU A 44 7.52 -4.99 -13.04
N ARG A 45 7.88 -6.28 -12.90
CA ARG A 45 7.23 -7.21 -11.98
C ARG A 45 7.10 -6.72 -10.54
N THR A 46 8.09 -5.96 -10.06
CA THR A 46 8.05 -5.43 -8.69
C THR A 46 6.98 -4.36 -8.48
N SER A 47 6.56 -3.65 -9.54
CA SER A 47 5.44 -2.71 -9.48
C SER A 47 4.09 -3.42 -9.29
N PHE A 48 4.04 -4.69 -9.69
CA PHE A 48 2.89 -5.59 -9.49
C PHE A 48 3.09 -6.52 -8.28
N ALA A 49 4.03 -6.16 -7.39
CA ALA A 49 4.37 -6.94 -6.20
C ALA A 49 4.81 -8.39 -6.44
N LEU A 50 5.39 -8.67 -7.58
CA LEU A 50 5.98 -9.98 -7.88
C LEU A 50 7.46 -9.97 -7.49
N TYR A 51 7.79 -10.55 -6.34
CA TYR A 51 9.14 -10.60 -5.78
C TYR A 51 9.73 -11.99 -5.84
N THR A 52 11.01 -12.06 -6.20
CA THR A 52 11.79 -13.29 -6.00
C THR A 52 12.01 -13.51 -4.50
N GLU A 53 11.87 -14.74 -4.05
CA GLU A 53 12.18 -15.13 -2.69
C GLU A 53 13.66 -15.55 -2.58
N GLY A 54 14.38 -14.91 -1.66
CA GLY A 54 15.81 -15.22 -1.47
C GLY A 54 16.07 -16.56 -0.75
N ARG A 55 15.04 -17.18 -0.15
CA ARG A 55 15.18 -18.42 0.63
C ARG A 55 14.97 -19.67 -0.20
N ILE A 56 14.12 -19.61 -1.21
CA ILE A 56 13.81 -20.72 -2.10
C ILE A 56 14.07 -20.25 -3.53
N LYS A 57 14.98 -20.92 -4.21
CA LYS A 57 15.35 -20.58 -5.58
C LYS A 57 14.15 -20.72 -6.52
N ASP A 58 14.04 -19.82 -7.48
CA ASP A 58 13.02 -19.80 -8.53
C ASP A 58 11.57 -19.72 -8.03
N THR A 59 11.39 -19.17 -6.81
CA THR A 59 10.07 -18.88 -6.27
C THR A 59 9.83 -17.38 -6.11
N TYR A 60 8.55 -17.04 -6.08
CA TYR A 60 8.06 -15.66 -6.00
C TYR A 60 7.10 -15.50 -4.83
N MET A 61 6.97 -14.25 -4.40
CA MET A 61 5.99 -13.80 -3.43
C MET A 61 5.18 -12.66 -4.03
N THR A 62 3.88 -12.66 -3.78
CA THR A 62 3.02 -11.50 -4.05
C THR A 62 2.35 -11.01 -2.77
N ARG A 63 1.84 -9.78 -2.83
CA ARG A 63 1.16 -9.13 -1.72
C ARG A 63 -0.14 -8.49 -2.21
N PRO A 64 -1.28 -9.16 -2.02
CA PRO A 64 -2.59 -8.54 -2.23
C PRO A 64 -2.78 -7.35 -1.30
N ARG A 65 -3.42 -6.31 -1.79
CA ARG A 65 -3.79 -5.14 -1.01
C ARG A 65 -5.19 -5.31 -0.44
N PHE A 66 -5.33 -4.91 0.81
CA PHE A 66 -6.60 -4.82 1.51
C PHE A 66 -6.95 -3.36 1.78
N PHE A 67 -8.24 -3.09 1.86
CA PHE A 67 -8.75 -1.79 2.23
C PHE A 67 -9.06 -1.78 3.72
N GLU A 68 -8.80 -0.65 4.37
CA GLU A 68 -9.15 -0.41 5.78
C GLU A 68 -8.57 -1.45 6.76
N SER A 69 -7.56 -2.21 6.32
CA SER A 69 -6.97 -3.27 7.14
C SER A 69 -7.96 -4.36 7.60
N LYS A 70 -9.06 -4.50 6.89
CA LYS A 70 -10.14 -5.48 7.15
C LYS A 70 -10.23 -6.49 6.03
N ILE A 71 -10.65 -7.70 6.36
CA ILE A 71 -10.94 -8.77 5.42
C ILE A 71 -12.12 -9.57 5.93
N ASP A 72 -13.05 -9.90 5.06
CA ASP A 72 -14.15 -10.78 5.37
C ASP A 72 -13.68 -12.24 5.45
N ILE A 73 -14.38 -13.06 6.22
CA ILE A 73 -13.97 -14.46 6.44
C ILE A 73 -13.96 -15.25 5.14
N GLU A 74 -14.90 -15.03 4.25
CA GLU A 74 -14.99 -15.68 2.95
C GLU A 74 -13.79 -15.31 2.05
N ASP A 75 -13.32 -14.07 2.11
CA ASP A 75 -12.15 -13.60 1.39
C ASP A 75 -10.86 -14.18 1.98
N PHE A 76 -10.81 -14.34 3.29
CA PHE A 76 -9.70 -14.99 3.97
C PHE A 76 -9.61 -16.48 3.60
N GLU A 77 -10.72 -17.21 3.66
CA GLU A 77 -10.81 -18.61 3.25
C GLU A 77 -10.43 -18.78 1.77
N TYR A 78 -10.91 -17.89 0.92
CA TYR A 78 -10.52 -17.88 -0.50
C TYR A 78 -9.01 -17.76 -0.69
N LEU A 79 -8.34 -16.89 0.05
CA LEU A 79 -6.88 -16.76 -0.02
C LEU A 79 -6.15 -17.99 0.49
N LEU A 80 -6.69 -18.67 1.53
CA LEU A 80 -6.15 -19.94 2.00
C LEU A 80 -6.23 -21.02 0.91
N ASP A 81 -7.35 -21.11 0.20
CA ASP A 81 -7.50 -22.04 -0.93
C ASP A 81 -6.50 -21.73 -2.05
N VAL A 82 -6.30 -20.44 -2.38
CA VAL A 82 -5.33 -20.02 -3.39
C VAL A 82 -3.91 -20.42 -3.00
N VAL A 83 -3.49 -20.20 -1.74
CA VAL A 83 -2.12 -20.55 -1.32
C VAL A 83 -1.90 -22.05 -1.26
N GLN A 84 -2.90 -22.84 -0.89
CA GLN A 84 -2.81 -24.30 -0.91
C GLN A 84 -2.73 -24.86 -2.33
N LYS A 85 -3.47 -24.29 -3.26
CA LYS A 85 -3.57 -24.78 -4.63
C LYS A 85 -2.42 -24.35 -5.54
N TYR A 86 -1.94 -23.13 -5.39
CA TYR A 86 -1.01 -22.51 -6.35
C TYR A 86 0.33 -22.05 -5.76
N CYS A 87 0.47 -22.08 -4.43
CA CYS A 87 1.64 -21.64 -3.70
C CYS A 87 2.21 -22.80 -2.86
N ASP A 88 2.98 -22.51 -1.83
CA ASP A 88 3.53 -23.50 -0.91
C ASP A 88 2.69 -23.73 0.37
N GLY A 89 1.45 -23.23 0.38
CA GLY A 89 0.53 -23.34 1.50
C GLY A 89 0.71 -22.28 2.60
N ARG A 90 1.62 -21.33 2.42
CA ARG A 90 1.89 -20.29 3.43
C ARG A 90 1.21 -18.97 3.06
N LEU A 91 0.35 -18.49 3.96
CA LEU A 91 -0.19 -17.14 3.97
C LEU A 91 0.40 -16.39 5.17
N HIS A 92 1.19 -15.34 4.90
CA HIS A 92 1.88 -14.58 5.93
C HIS A 92 1.17 -13.25 6.17
N LEU A 93 0.76 -13.00 7.43
CA LEU A 93 0.29 -11.70 7.88
C LEU A 93 1.46 -10.78 8.15
N THR A 94 1.37 -9.55 7.67
CA THR A 94 2.43 -8.54 7.86
C THR A 94 2.08 -7.55 8.95
N THR A 95 3.10 -6.86 9.49
CA THR A 95 2.93 -5.73 10.42
C THR A 95 2.33 -4.47 9.76
N ARG A 96 1.94 -4.55 8.49
CA ARG A 96 1.20 -3.50 7.77
C ARG A 96 -0.15 -3.98 7.29
N GLN A 97 -0.70 -4.98 8.00
CA GLN A 97 -2.06 -5.44 7.78
C GLN A 97 -2.31 -5.90 6.33
N ASP A 98 -1.25 -6.40 5.68
CA ASP A 98 -1.30 -7.04 4.37
C ASP A 98 -1.06 -8.54 4.52
N PHE A 99 -1.46 -9.32 3.51
CA PHE A 99 -1.06 -10.71 3.36
C PHE A 99 0.06 -10.87 2.35
N GLN A 100 0.85 -11.92 2.50
CA GLN A 100 1.84 -12.35 1.51
C GLN A 100 1.59 -13.81 1.15
N LEU A 101 1.48 -14.06 -0.15
CA LEU A 101 1.42 -15.41 -0.73
C LEU A 101 2.84 -15.80 -1.13
N HIS A 102 3.32 -16.92 -0.62
CA HIS A 102 4.70 -17.36 -0.75
C HIS A 102 4.83 -18.64 -1.59
N GLY A 103 6.05 -18.91 -2.07
CA GLY A 103 6.37 -20.16 -2.76
C GLY A 103 5.76 -20.31 -4.15
N MET A 104 5.40 -19.22 -4.79
CA MET A 104 4.82 -19.24 -6.13
C MET A 104 5.88 -19.57 -7.17
N LYS A 105 5.62 -20.54 -8.03
CA LYS A 105 6.44 -20.78 -9.22
C LYS A 105 6.08 -19.79 -10.34
N LYS A 106 7.04 -19.44 -11.20
CA LYS A 106 6.84 -18.46 -12.28
C LYS A 106 5.66 -18.85 -13.18
N GLU A 107 5.51 -20.13 -13.48
CA GLU A 107 4.47 -20.68 -14.33
C GLU A 107 3.06 -20.45 -13.77
N ASN A 108 2.93 -20.41 -12.44
CA ASN A 108 1.66 -20.20 -11.76
C ASN A 108 1.29 -18.72 -11.59
N LEU A 109 2.23 -17.78 -11.79
CA LEU A 109 1.99 -16.35 -11.55
C LEU A 109 0.79 -15.79 -12.32
N PRO A 110 0.63 -16.06 -13.65
CA PRO A 110 -0.53 -15.56 -14.38
C PRO A 110 -1.84 -16.05 -13.76
N LYS A 111 -1.90 -17.33 -13.40
CA LYS A 111 -3.11 -17.92 -12.81
C LYS A 111 -3.43 -17.35 -11.44
N ILE A 112 -2.42 -17.17 -10.60
CA ILE A 112 -2.59 -16.60 -9.26
C ILE A 112 -3.10 -15.15 -9.36
N LEU A 113 -2.47 -14.31 -10.20
CA LEU A 113 -2.91 -12.93 -10.40
C LEU A 113 -4.34 -12.85 -10.92
N GLU A 114 -4.70 -13.69 -11.91
CA GLU A 114 -6.06 -13.79 -12.42
C GLU A 114 -7.06 -14.16 -11.33
N VAL A 115 -6.74 -15.19 -10.54
CA VAL A 115 -7.65 -15.71 -9.51
C VAL A 115 -7.85 -14.67 -8.40
N ILE A 116 -6.80 -14.07 -7.86
CA ILE A 116 -6.94 -13.07 -6.79
C ILE A 116 -7.64 -11.79 -7.28
N SER A 117 -7.41 -11.38 -8.53
CA SER A 117 -8.05 -10.18 -9.08
C SER A 117 -9.56 -10.35 -9.31
N LYS A 118 -10.02 -11.57 -9.63
CA LYS A 118 -11.47 -11.88 -9.74
C LYS A 118 -12.23 -11.66 -8.44
N ARG A 119 -11.54 -11.75 -7.30
CA ARG A 119 -12.09 -11.47 -5.98
C ARG A 119 -11.89 -10.01 -5.55
N GLY A 120 -11.34 -9.16 -6.42
CA GLY A 120 -11.10 -7.75 -6.15
C GLY A 120 -9.77 -7.45 -5.44
N PHE A 121 -8.86 -8.42 -5.32
CA PHE A 121 -7.55 -8.19 -4.73
C PHE A 121 -6.55 -7.68 -5.76
N PHE A 122 -5.96 -6.54 -5.48
CA PHE A 122 -4.94 -5.93 -6.32
C PHE A 122 -3.56 -6.04 -5.67
N THR A 123 -2.53 -6.23 -6.49
CA THR A 123 -1.14 -6.35 -6.01
C THR A 123 -0.32 -5.10 -6.28
N LYS A 124 -0.81 -4.19 -7.12
CA LYS A 124 -0.11 -2.96 -7.51
C LYS A 124 0.22 -2.07 -6.32
N ALA A 125 1.37 -1.41 -6.35
CA ALA A 125 1.84 -0.44 -5.35
C ALA A 125 1.97 -0.98 -3.90
N THR A 126 1.98 -2.28 -3.69
CA THR A 126 2.18 -2.84 -2.34
C THR A 126 3.65 -2.99 -1.98
N CYS A 127 4.55 -2.83 -2.96
CA CYS A 127 5.97 -3.12 -2.84
C CYS A 127 6.84 -2.13 -3.63
N GLY A 128 8.18 -2.31 -3.58
CA GLY A 128 9.13 -1.46 -4.31
C GLY A 128 9.33 -0.09 -3.67
N ASP A 129 9.67 0.89 -4.47
CA ASP A 129 9.86 2.28 -4.07
C ASP A 129 8.57 3.07 -4.34
N SER A 130 7.50 2.66 -3.66
CA SER A 130 6.14 3.19 -3.76
C SER A 130 5.49 3.32 -2.38
N THR A 131 4.29 3.88 -2.35
CA THR A 131 3.49 3.95 -1.13
C THR A 131 3.05 2.54 -0.70
N ARG A 132 3.16 2.26 0.59
CA ARG A 132 2.70 1.02 1.22
C ARG A 132 1.21 1.11 1.56
N ALA A 133 0.64 -0.04 1.98
CA ALA A 133 -0.70 -0.05 2.54
C ALA A 133 -0.86 1.04 3.60
N VAL A 134 -1.97 1.76 3.54
CA VAL A 134 -2.37 2.72 4.58
C VAL A 134 -2.93 1.91 5.74
N ILE A 135 -2.43 2.15 6.94
CA ILE A 135 -2.84 1.39 8.12
C ILE A 135 -3.65 2.24 9.09
N THR A 136 -4.56 1.57 9.77
CA THR A 136 -5.34 2.07 10.91
C THR A 136 -5.08 1.18 12.11
N PRO A 137 -5.40 1.60 13.35
CA PRO A 137 -5.40 0.67 14.48
C PRO A 137 -6.35 -0.51 14.22
N GLU A 138 -5.96 -1.69 14.68
CA GLU A 138 -6.76 -2.92 14.59
C GLU A 138 -8.07 -2.84 15.38
N THR A 139 -8.13 -1.93 16.34
CA THR A 139 -9.30 -1.68 17.19
C THR A 139 -10.28 -0.67 16.60
N THR A 140 -9.99 -0.11 15.41
CA THR A 140 -10.83 0.88 14.76
C THR A 140 -12.23 0.31 14.47
N GLY A 141 -13.25 0.97 15.00
CA GLY A 141 -14.67 0.57 14.92
C GLY A 141 -15.11 -0.44 15.99
N PHE A 142 -14.21 -0.87 16.91
CA PHE A 142 -14.53 -1.82 17.99
C PHE A 142 -14.40 -1.23 19.40
N GLU A 143 -13.64 -0.15 19.55
CA GLU A 143 -13.39 0.51 20.83
C GLU A 143 -13.85 1.97 20.79
N GLU A 144 -13.88 2.61 21.96
CA GLU A 144 -14.08 4.06 22.04
C GLU A 144 -12.95 4.79 21.32
N GLU A 145 -13.32 5.65 20.39
CA GLU A 145 -12.40 6.39 19.52
C GLU A 145 -12.84 7.85 19.38
N VAL A 146 -11.90 8.74 19.02
CA VAL A 146 -12.23 10.15 18.77
C VAL A 146 -13.20 10.25 17.59
N PHE A 147 -12.92 9.53 16.51
CA PHE A 147 -13.83 9.20 15.42
C PHE A 147 -13.22 8.08 14.55
N ASP A 148 -14.07 7.42 13.74
CA ASP A 148 -13.66 6.37 12.82
C ASP A 148 -12.77 6.93 11.71
N VAL A 149 -11.52 6.43 11.62
CA VAL A 149 -10.53 6.82 10.62
C VAL A 149 -10.49 5.87 9.40
N SER A 150 -11.28 4.80 9.39
CA SER A 150 -11.34 3.84 8.27
C SER A 150 -11.70 4.49 6.94
N PRO A 151 -12.71 5.39 6.86
CA PRO A 151 -13.06 6.06 5.61
C PRO A 151 -11.89 6.88 5.04
N HIS A 152 -11.11 7.53 5.91
CA HIS A 152 -9.96 8.33 5.49
C HIS A 152 -8.84 7.45 4.92
N ALA A 153 -8.56 6.31 5.56
CA ALA A 153 -7.60 5.33 5.06
C ALA A 153 -8.03 4.75 3.70
N ARG A 154 -9.34 4.53 3.50
CA ARG A 154 -9.92 4.11 2.23
C ARG A 154 -9.70 5.15 1.14
N ILE A 155 -10.08 6.41 1.39
CA ILE A 155 -9.91 7.53 0.47
C ILE A 155 -8.44 7.68 0.06
N VAL A 156 -7.50 7.61 1.02
CA VAL A 156 -6.06 7.69 0.75
C VAL A 156 -5.60 6.51 -0.11
N THR A 157 -6.08 5.31 0.17
CA THR A 157 -5.72 4.13 -0.62
C THR A 157 -6.19 4.26 -2.06
N ASP A 158 -7.43 4.68 -2.29
CA ASP A 158 -7.97 4.92 -3.62
C ASP A 158 -7.21 6.04 -4.35
N TYR A 159 -6.89 7.14 -3.65
CA TYR A 159 -6.09 8.22 -4.20
C TYR A 159 -4.69 7.75 -4.66
N ILE A 160 -4.00 6.96 -3.85
CA ILE A 160 -2.68 6.41 -4.17
C ILE A 160 -2.74 5.46 -5.37
N LEU A 161 -3.72 4.58 -5.42
CA LEU A 161 -3.87 3.61 -6.51
C LEU A 161 -4.17 4.29 -7.85
N ASN A 162 -4.83 5.44 -7.82
CA ASN A 162 -5.15 6.23 -9.00
C ASN A 162 -4.00 7.13 -9.46
N GLY A 163 -3.10 7.52 -8.56
CA GLY A 163 -1.98 8.41 -8.85
C GLY A 163 -0.71 7.65 -9.25
N ARG A 164 -0.22 7.85 -10.50
CA ARG A 164 1.10 7.34 -10.93
C ARG A 164 2.24 7.97 -10.14
N GLU A 165 2.06 9.15 -9.62
CA GLU A 165 3.03 9.93 -8.83
C GLU A 165 3.41 9.25 -7.50
N PHE A 166 2.61 8.31 -7.00
CA PHE A 166 2.92 7.51 -5.80
C PHE A 166 3.75 6.25 -6.10
N MET A 167 4.03 6.01 -7.39
CA MET A 167 4.98 5.02 -7.87
C MET A 167 6.34 5.66 -8.09
N HIS A 168 7.41 4.90 -8.05
CA HIS A 168 8.77 5.38 -8.33
C HIS A 168 9.28 6.51 -7.41
N LEU A 169 8.83 6.52 -6.16
CA LEU A 169 9.36 7.41 -5.12
C LEU A 169 10.85 7.06 -4.81
N PRO A 170 11.60 7.95 -4.14
CA PRO A 170 12.98 7.63 -3.75
C PRO A 170 13.09 6.36 -2.91
N ARG A 171 12.07 6.07 -2.10
CA ARG A 171 11.96 4.87 -1.27
C ARG A 171 10.50 4.62 -0.90
N LYS A 172 10.24 3.47 -0.22
CA LYS A 172 8.93 3.16 0.36
C LYS A 172 8.40 4.35 1.18
N TYR A 173 7.12 4.65 1.00
CA TYR A 173 6.39 5.73 1.65
C TYR A 173 5.25 5.12 2.45
N LYS A 174 5.17 5.44 3.72
CA LYS A 174 4.28 4.81 4.68
C LYS A 174 3.36 5.83 5.31
N ILE A 175 2.06 5.59 5.23
CA ILE A 175 1.01 6.43 5.81
C ILE A 175 0.27 5.62 6.86
N ALA A 176 -0.10 6.25 7.97
CA ALA A 176 -0.86 5.64 9.04
C ALA A 176 -1.86 6.65 9.63
N PHE A 177 -3.00 6.15 10.04
CA PHE A 177 -3.97 6.87 10.85
C PHE A 177 -3.99 6.31 12.26
N SER A 178 -4.38 7.13 13.22
CA SER A 178 -4.68 6.74 14.59
C SER A 178 -6.02 7.35 15.00
N ASN A 179 -6.86 6.56 15.63
CA ASN A 179 -8.21 6.94 16.05
C ASN A 179 -8.27 7.55 17.46
N LYS A 180 -7.17 7.47 18.21
CA LYS A 180 -7.04 8.02 19.56
C LYS A 180 -5.58 8.19 19.97
N GLU A 181 -5.30 8.93 21.07
CA GLU A 181 -3.94 9.25 21.56
C GLU A 181 -3.15 7.99 21.94
N GLU A 182 -3.78 7.02 22.57
CA GLU A 182 -3.15 5.77 23.03
C GLU A 182 -2.58 4.96 21.85
N ASN A 183 -3.19 5.06 20.69
CA ASN A 183 -2.74 4.42 19.45
C ASN A 183 -1.74 5.28 18.66
N SER A 184 -1.21 6.34 19.23
CA SER A 184 -0.30 7.29 18.55
C SER A 184 1.01 6.66 18.05
N LEU A 185 1.40 5.47 18.51
CA LEU A 185 2.56 4.75 18.00
C LEU A 185 2.45 4.49 16.49
N TYR A 186 1.25 4.19 15.99
CA TYR A 186 1.03 3.97 14.56
C TYR A 186 1.48 5.16 13.72
N VAL A 187 1.17 6.38 14.16
CA VAL A 187 1.53 7.60 13.43
C VAL A 187 3.00 7.97 13.62
N LYS A 188 3.58 7.73 14.81
CA LYS A 188 4.94 8.16 15.15
C LYS A 188 6.06 7.37 14.47
N ILE A 189 5.80 6.17 13.95
CA ILE A 189 6.79 5.30 13.29
C ILE A 189 6.62 5.21 11.77
N ASN A 190 5.80 6.07 11.17
CA ASN A 190 5.55 6.11 9.75
C ASN A 190 6.08 7.40 9.11
N ASP A 191 6.19 7.42 7.76
CA ASP A 191 6.67 8.59 7.04
C ASP A 191 5.69 9.77 7.17
N ILE A 192 4.37 9.47 7.19
CA ILE A 192 3.30 10.40 7.58
C ILE A 192 2.35 9.69 8.54
N GLY A 193 1.89 10.41 9.54
CA GLY A 193 0.86 9.96 10.47
C GLY A 193 -0.22 11.02 10.68
N PHE A 194 -1.46 10.57 10.76
CA PHE A 194 -2.64 11.39 11.07
C PHE A 194 -3.29 10.84 12.33
N GLN A 195 -3.27 11.60 13.40
CA GLN A 195 -3.93 11.25 14.66
C GLN A 195 -5.26 12.03 14.72
N ALA A 196 -6.37 11.31 14.87
CA ALA A 196 -7.69 11.91 15.03
C ALA A 196 -7.73 12.80 16.28
N VAL A 197 -8.23 14.00 16.12
CA VAL A 197 -8.43 14.98 17.19
C VAL A 197 -9.72 15.76 16.95
N ILE A 198 -10.33 16.25 18.03
CA ILE A 198 -11.43 17.22 17.95
C ILE A 198 -10.92 18.51 18.59
N GLN A 199 -10.98 19.62 17.85
CA GLN A 199 -10.64 20.95 18.34
C GLN A 199 -11.80 21.90 18.06
N ASP A 200 -12.27 22.59 19.08
CA ASP A 200 -13.42 23.52 19.00
C ASP A 200 -14.68 22.91 18.35
N GLY A 201 -14.92 21.62 18.64
CA GLY A 201 -16.04 20.86 18.11
C GLY A 201 -15.88 20.40 16.66
N LYS A 202 -14.76 20.69 16.01
CA LYS A 202 -14.44 20.24 14.65
C LYS A 202 -13.56 19.00 14.67
N LYS A 203 -13.88 18.02 13.80
CA LYS A 203 -13.01 16.88 13.51
C LYS A 203 -11.81 17.33 12.70
N GLY A 204 -10.66 16.71 12.97
CA GLY A 204 -9.44 16.98 12.25
C GLY A 204 -8.31 16.07 12.66
N PHE A 205 -7.10 16.39 12.25
CA PHE A 205 -5.93 15.57 12.50
C PHE A 205 -4.75 16.38 13.03
N ARG A 206 -4.05 15.82 14.02
CA ARG A 206 -2.65 16.18 14.28
C ARG A 206 -1.79 15.44 13.27
N VAL A 207 -0.90 16.14 12.58
CA VAL A 207 -0.08 15.60 11.50
C VAL A 207 1.35 15.37 11.97
N TYR A 208 1.83 14.15 11.78
CA TYR A 208 3.20 13.72 12.07
C TYR A 208 3.96 13.42 10.78
N VAL A 209 5.28 13.69 10.76
CA VAL A 209 6.12 13.45 9.58
C VAL A 209 7.51 12.96 9.96
N GLY A 210 8.11 12.10 9.11
CA GLY A 210 9.51 11.68 9.21
C GLY A 210 9.82 10.52 10.14
N GLY A 211 8.81 9.81 10.61
CA GLY A 211 9.01 8.60 11.41
C GLY A 211 9.50 7.40 10.59
N GLY A 212 10.02 6.40 11.26
CA GLY A 212 10.38 5.15 10.62
C GLY A 212 11.18 4.19 11.47
N ILE A 213 10.89 2.91 11.29
CA ILE A 213 11.65 1.80 11.88
C ILE A 213 12.68 1.32 10.85
N GLY A 214 13.85 0.97 11.30
CA GLY A 214 14.96 0.43 10.52
C GLY A 214 16.21 0.34 11.36
N PRO A 215 17.40 0.15 10.76
CA PRO A 215 18.66 0.12 11.51
C PRO A 215 18.87 1.39 12.38
N ILE A 216 18.40 2.53 11.89
CA ILE A 216 18.31 3.77 12.66
C ILE A 216 16.82 4.11 12.75
N SER A 217 16.21 3.85 13.91
CA SER A 217 14.80 4.19 14.16
C SER A 217 14.67 5.67 14.52
N THR A 218 13.60 6.31 14.05
CA THR A 218 13.32 7.72 14.28
C THR A 218 11.83 7.88 14.55
N ASN A 219 11.47 8.58 15.60
CA ASN A 219 10.11 9.06 15.79
C ASN A 219 9.85 10.23 14.85
N SER A 220 8.59 10.31 14.38
CA SER A 220 8.12 11.48 13.64
C SER A 220 8.08 12.72 14.53
N ILE A 221 8.15 13.87 13.89
CA ILE A 221 7.89 15.18 14.51
C ILE A 221 6.46 15.62 14.19
N VAL A 222 5.89 16.48 15.03
CA VAL A 222 4.61 17.11 14.75
C VAL A 222 4.82 18.20 13.70
N LEU A 223 4.17 18.06 12.55
CA LEU A 223 4.17 19.06 11.50
C LEU A 223 3.06 20.10 11.70
N ARG A 224 1.88 19.66 12.17
CA ARG A 224 0.74 20.50 12.53
C ARG A 224 0.03 19.89 13.73
N GLU A 225 -0.34 20.73 14.68
CA GLU A 225 -1.12 20.32 15.84
C GLU A 225 -2.58 20.01 15.46
N PHE A 226 -3.09 20.75 14.46
CA PHE A 226 -4.42 20.55 13.93
C PHE A 226 -4.48 20.94 12.44
N ILE A 227 -5.20 20.12 11.67
CA ILE A 227 -5.72 20.42 10.35
C ILE A 227 -7.19 20.02 10.31
N GLU A 228 -8.00 20.65 9.49
CA GLU A 228 -9.40 20.22 9.30
C GLU A 228 -9.47 18.86 8.58
N GLU A 229 -10.59 18.14 8.79
CA GLU A 229 -10.76 16.75 8.33
C GLU A 229 -10.56 16.59 6.81
N ASP A 230 -10.91 17.59 6.00
CA ASP A 230 -10.84 17.55 4.53
C ASP A 230 -9.46 17.95 3.97
N GLU A 231 -8.52 18.40 4.81
CA GLU A 231 -7.22 18.86 4.36
C GLU A 231 -6.16 17.74 4.20
N PHE A 232 -6.37 16.56 4.78
CA PHE A 232 -5.33 15.51 4.88
C PHE A 232 -4.74 15.08 3.53
N LEU A 233 -5.53 15.06 2.44
CA LEU A 233 -5.03 14.72 1.11
C LEU A 233 -4.04 15.75 0.57
N TYR A 234 -4.24 17.04 0.85
CA TYR A 234 -3.29 18.10 0.47
C TYR A 234 -1.94 17.90 1.16
N TYR A 235 -1.95 17.54 2.45
CA TYR A 235 -0.72 17.23 3.19
C TYR A 235 -0.01 15.99 2.64
N ILE A 236 -0.73 14.92 2.33
CA ILE A 236 -0.15 13.71 1.72
C ILE A 236 0.52 14.06 0.39
N HIS A 237 -0.15 14.83 -0.45
CA HIS A 237 0.36 15.24 -1.75
C HIS A 237 1.58 16.16 -1.64
N ALA A 238 1.51 17.18 -0.81
CA ALA A 238 2.60 18.14 -0.60
C ALA A 238 3.87 17.46 -0.05
N ILE A 239 3.74 16.64 1.00
CA ILE A 239 4.85 15.91 1.59
C ILE A 239 5.43 14.90 0.59
N ARG A 240 4.58 14.22 -0.21
CA ARG A 240 5.01 13.34 -1.28
C ARG A 240 5.84 14.09 -2.32
N ASN A 241 5.43 15.30 -2.73
CA ASN A 241 6.18 16.10 -3.69
C ASN A 241 7.56 16.48 -3.15
N VAL A 242 7.64 16.99 -1.92
CA VAL A 242 8.91 17.27 -1.24
C VAL A 242 9.80 16.02 -1.20
N PHE A 243 9.23 14.87 -0.86
CA PHE A 243 9.97 13.61 -0.85
C PHE A 243 10.45 13.17 -2.22
N ASN A 244 9.61 13.32 -3.26
CA ASN A 244 9.97 12.99 -4.62
C ASN A 244 11.15 13.83 -5.14
N ASP A 245 11.11 15.14 -4.86
CA ASP A 245 12.02 16.12 -5.43
C ASP A 245 13.36 16.19 -4.68
N HIS A 246 13.33 15.97 -3.37
CA HIS A 246 14.50 16.10 -2.49
C HIS A 246 15.03 14.78 -1.93
N GLY A 247 14.30 13.68 -2.08
CA GLY A 247 14.69 12.37 -1.57
C GLY A 247 15.92 11.80 -2.28
N ASN A 248 16.83 11.22 -1.51
CA ASN A 248 18.06 10.65 -2.02
C ASN A 248 17.80 9.37 -2.82
N ARG A 249 18.02 9.39 -4.13
CA ARG A 249 17.86 8.22 -5.02
C ARG A 249 19.18 7.44 -5.24
N LYS A 250 20.32 8.00 -4.82
CA LYS A 250 21.64 7.40 -5.03
C LYS A 250 22.05 6.50 -3.86
N ILE A 251 21.83 6.95 -2.63
CA ILE A 251 22.23 6.23 -1.42
C ILE A 251 21.00 5.62 -0.75
N ARG A 252 20.75 4.33 -1.01
CA ARG A 252 19.55 3.62 -0.53
C ARG A 252 19.35 3.68 0.99
N ALA A 253 20.42 3.69 1.78
CA ALA A 253 20.37 3.82 3.23
C ALA A 253 19.85 5.18 3.71
N ARG A 254 19.97 6.23 2.88
CA ARG A 254 19.53 7.60 3.13
C ARG A 254 18.35 8.04 2.26
N ALA A 255 17.62 7.10 1.68
CA ALA A 255 16.55 7.37 0.73
C ALA A 255 15.16 7.56 1.37
N ARG A 256 15.01 7.40 2.70
CA ARG A 256 13.72 7.58 3.40
C ARG A 256 13.42 9.06 3.61
N LEU A 257 12.09 9.40 3.69
CA LEU A 257 11.60 10.77 3.91
C LEU A 257 12.29 11.47 5.09
N ARG A 258 12.52 10.76 6.20
CA ARG A 258 13.19 11.29 7.41
C ARG A 258 14.59 11.88 7.20
N TYR A 259 15.21 11.65 6.05
CA TYR A 259 16.51 12.23 5.69
C TYR A 259 16.38 13.47 4.80
N VAL A 260 15.15 13.88 4.50
CA VAL A 260 14.81 15.09 3.76
C VAL A 260 14.44 16.23 4.71
N LEU A 261 14.01 15.87 5.92
CA LEU A 261 13.57 16.79 7.00
C LEU A 261 14.72 17.37 7.78
#